data_a7be93c25c51094b5c3d3966d04cdf6e
#
_entry.id   a7be93c25c51094b5c3d3966d04cdf6e
#
_cell.length_a   1.000
_cell.length_b   1.000
_cell.length_c   1.000
_cell.angle_alpha   90.00
_cell.angle_beta   90.00
_cell.angle_gamma   90.00
#
_symmetry.space_group_name_H-M   'P 1'
#
loop_
_entity.id
_entity.type
_entity.pdbx_description
1 polymer ?
#
loop_
_entity_poly.entity_id
_entity_poly.type
_entity_poly.pdbx_seq_one_letter_code
_entity_poly.pdbx_strand_id
1 'polypeptide(L)'
;MGKIIGIDLGTTNSCVAVMEGGEPVVIANAEGGRTTPSVVAFSKTGERMVGQVAKRQAITNPDRTISSIKREMGTAHTVEISAIILQKLKADAEAYLGQTVSEAVITVPAYFTDAQRQATKDAGKIAGLEVKRIINEPTAAALAYSIDKEDDQKVMVYDLGGGTFDVSI
;
A
#
# COMPACT_ATOMS: atom_id res chain seq x y z
N MET A 1 8.93 -7.11 -20.81
CA MET A 1 9.13 -6.22 -19.66
C MET A 1 7.95 -6.46 -18.73
N GLY A 2 8.20 -6.80 -17.46
CA GLY A 2 7.12 -6.99 -16.49
C GLY A 2 6.39 -5.67 -16.24
N LYS A 3 5.12 -5.72 -15.86
CA LYS A 3 4.38 -4.53 -15.43
C LYS A 3 4.88 -4.06 -14.06
N ILE A 4 5.07 -2.77 -13.91
CA ILE A 4 5.37 -2.13 -12.62
C ILE A 4 4.05 -1.67 -12.03
N ILE A 5 3.79 -1.98 -10.77
CA ILE A 5 2.61 -1.51 -10.05
C ILE A 5 2.97 -0.37 -9.10
N GLY A 6 2.05 0.56 -8.92
CA GLY A 6 2.11 1.56 -7.86
C GLY A 6 1.31 1.08 -6.65
N ILE A 7 1.88 1.16 -5.46
CA ILE A 7 1.21 0.78 -4.22
C ILE A 7 1.21 1.95 -3.24
N ASP A 8 0.03 2.29 -2.76
CA ASP A 8 -0.14 3.08 -1.55
C ASP A 8 -0.39 2.12 -0.38
N LEU A 9 0.61 1.95 0.47
CA LEU A 9 0.51 1.16 1.68
C LEU A 9 0.03 2.05 2.83
N GLY A 10 -1.27 2.33 2.88
CA GLY A 10 -1.86 3.24 3.86
C GLY A 10 -2.03 2.63 5.26
N THR A 11 -2.17 3.47 6.28
CA THR A 11 -2.37 3.04 7.68
C THR A 11 -3.69 2.30 7.86
N THR A 12 -4.75 2.78 7.24
CA THR A 12 -6.11 2.23 7.37
C THR A 12 -6.50 1.41 6.15
N ASN A 13 -6.23 1.92 4.95
CA ASN A 13 -6.52 1.27 3.68
C ASN A 13 -5.30 1.39 2.76
N SER A 14 -5.10 0.37 1.96
CA SER A 14 -4.07 0.34 0.91
C SER A 14 -4.73 0.23 -0.46
N CYS A 15 -4.05 0.68 -1.50
CA CYS A 15 -4.50 0.49 -2.87
C CYS A 15 -3.34 0.14 -3.80
N VAL A 16 -3.68 -0.41 -4.95
CA VAL A 16 -2.73 -0.76 -6.00
C VAL A 16 -3.23 -0.23 -7.34
N ALA A 17 -2.32 0.29 -8.14
CA ALA A 17 -2.61 0.84 -9.46
C ALA A 17 -1.56 0.41 -10.49
N VAL A 18 -1.92 0.51 -11.75
CA VAL A 18 -1.05 0.24 -12.88
C VAL A 18 -1.24 1.31 -13.95
N MET A 19 -0.24 1.54 -14.79
CA MET A 19 -0.37 2.40 -15.96
C MET A 19 -0.93 1.58 -17.15
N GLU A 20 -2.07 1.99 -17.69
CA GLU A 20 -2.68 1.42 -18.89
C GLU A 20 -3.02 2.53 -19.88
N GLY A 21 -2.55 2.38 -21.11
CA GLY A 21 -2.79 3.38 -22.16
C GLY A 21 -2.25 4.80 -21.85
N GLY A 22 -1.28 4.92 -20.94
CA GLY A 22 -0.77 6.21 -20.48
C GLY A 22 -1.48 6.78 -19.25
N GLU A 23 -2.57 6.16 -18.81
CA GLU A 23 -3.37 6.61 -17.67
C GLU A 23 -3.22 5.69 -16.45
N PRO A 24 -3.27 6.23 -15.21
CA PRO A 24 -3.25 5.42 -14.01
C PRO A 24 -4.61 4.76 -13.77
N VAL A 25 -4.61 3.45 -13.60
CA VAL A 25 -5.81 2.66 -13.31
C VAL A 25 -5.67 2.03 -11.94
N VAL A 26 -6.57 2.36 -11.02
CA VAL A 26 -6.65 1.71 -9.70
C VAL A 26 -7.31 0.34 -9.86
N ILE A 27 -6.59 -0.70 -9.44
CA ILE A 27 -7.02 -2.08 -9.55
C ILE A 27 -8.02 -2.40 -8.43
N ALA A 28 -9.17 -2.97 -8.80
CA ALA A 28 -10.11 -3.50 -7.83
C ALA A 28 -9.59 -4.79 -7.20
N ASN A 29 -9.78 -4.95 -5.90
CA ASN A 29 -9.46 -6.21 -5.21
C ASN A 29 -10.49 -7.31 -5.52
N ALA A 30 -10.23 -8.53 -5.05
CA ALA A 30 -11.11 -9.68 -5.27
C ALA A 30 -12.54 -9.48 -4.73
N GLU A 31 -12.73 -8.58 -3.78
CA GLU A 31 -14.03 -8.20 -3.21
C GLU A 31 -14.72 -7.05 -3.98
N GLY A 32 -14.12 -6.58 -5.09
CA GLY A 32 -14.63 -5.49 -5.93
C GLY A 32 -14.34 -4.08 -5.42
N GLY A 33 -13.62 -3.94 -4.31
CA GLY A 33 -13.23 -2.65 -3.74
C GLY A 33 -11.98 -2.08 -4.39
N ARG A 34 -11.91 -0.76 -4.56
CA ARG A 34 -10.70 -0.07 -5.04
C ARG A 34 -9.63 0.14 -3.96
N THR A 35 -9.99 -0.09 -2.71
CA THR A 35 -9.10 -0.07 -1.57
C THR A 35 -9.23 -1.36 -0.78
N THR A 36 -8.12 -1.80 -0.19
CA THR A 36 -8.06 -2.98 0.68
C THR A 36 -7.73 -2.52 2.10
N PRO A 37 -8.56 -2.84 3.11
CA PRO A 37 -8.21 -2.53 4.48
C PRO A 37 -6.84 -3.08 4.87
N SER A 38 -5.99 -2.24 5.46
CA SER A 38 -4.65 -2.62 5.95
C SER A 38 -4.77 -3.41 7.26
N VAL A 39 -5.49 -4.51 7.21
CA VAL A 39 -5.81 -5.38 8.35
C VAL A 39 -5.39 -6.80 8.01
N VAL A 40 -4.66 -7.43 8.94
CA VAL A 40 -4.26 -8.84 8.89
C VAL A 40 -4.83 -9.55 10.10
N ALA A 41 -5.36 -10.73 9.91
CA ALA A 41 -5.86 -11.54 11.00
C ALA A 41 -5.46 -13.01 10.84
N PHE A 42 -5.40 -13.71 11.97
CA PHE A 42 -5.11 -15.13 12.01
C PHE A 42 -6.27 -15.88 12.65
N SER A 43 -6.78 -16.92 11.97
CA SER A 43 -7.81 -17.78 12.52
C SER A 43 -7.29 -18.58 13.72
N LYS A 44 -8.18 -19.29 14.42
CA LYS A 44 -7.79 -20.22 15.49
C LYS A 44 -6.93 -21.38 14.98
N THR A 45 -7.06 -21.71 13.69
CA THR A 45 -6.29 -22.75 13.00
C THR A 45 -4.99 -22.23 12.39
N GLY A 46 -4.69 -20.92 12.54
CA GLY A 46 -3.49 -20.29 11.98
C GLY A 46 -3.64 -19.83 10.53
N GLU A 47 -4.82 -19.92 9.94
CA GLU A 47 -5.10 -19.41 8.60
C GLU A 47 -4.99 -17.89 8.58
N ARG A 48 -4.30 -17.37 7.58
CA ARG A 48 -4.04 -15.93 7.39
C ARG A 48 -5.14 -15.28 6.54
N MET A 49 -5.71 -14.20 7.05
CA MET A 49 -6.73 -13.39 6.39
C MET A 49 -6.23 -11.96 6.23
N VAL A 50 -6.57 -11.30 5.12
CA VAL A 50 -6.13 -9.93 4.81
C VAL A 50 -7.31 -9.12 4.27
N GLY A 51 -7.32 -7.83 4.57
CA GLY A 51 -8.29 -6.90 4.00
C GLY A 51 -9.67 -6.99 4.67
N GLN A 52 -10.72 -6.98 3.87
CA GLN A 52 -12.10 -6.90 4.37
C GLN A 52 -12.49 -8.11 5.22
N VAL A 53 -12.03 -9.30 4.87
CA VAL A 53 -12.28 -10.53 5.63
C VAL A 53 -11.66 -10.44 7.03
N ALA A 54 -10.40 -9.99 7.11
CA ALA A 54 -9.71 -9.76 8.38
C ALA A 54 -10.43 -8.67 9.22
N LYS A 55 -10.83 -7.57 8.58
CA LYS A 55 -11.53 -6.47 9.25
C LYS A 55 -12.87 -6.91 9.86
N ARG A 56 -13.64 -7.75 9.14
CA ARG A 56 -14.96 -8.23 9.62
C ARG A 56 -14.85 -9.06 10.88
N GLN A 57 -13.80 -9.82 11.07
CA GLN A 57 -13.61 -10.65 12.28
C GLN A 57 -12.95 -9.91 13.46
N ALA A 58 -12.53 -8.64 13.28
CA ALA A 58 -11.87 -7.89 14.34
C ALA A 58 -12.69 -7.81 15.65
N ILE A 59 -14.01 -7.78 15.55
CA ILE A 59 -14.91 -7.73 16.69
C ILE A 59 -14.91 -9.06 17.46
N THR A 60 -14.87 -10.19 16.75
CA THR A 60 -14.97 -11.55 17.34
C THR A 60 -13.62 -12.18 17.63
N ASN A 61 -12.54 -11.62 17.09
CA ASN A 61 -11.18 -12.14 17.23
C ASN A 61 -10.16 -10.99 17.34
N PRO A 62 -10.31 -10.05 18.29
CA PRO A 62 -9.44 -8.86 18.39
C PRO A 62 -7.99 -9.22 18.66
N ASP A 63 -7.71 -10.21 19.50
CA ASP A 63 -6.33 -10.58 19.92
C ASP A 63 -5.49 -11.14 18.76
N ARG A 64 -6.12 -11.56 17.67
CA ARG A 64 -5.46 -12.11 16.47
C ARG A 64 -5.70 -11.27 15.22
N THR A 65 -6.15 -10.03 15.41
CA THR A 65 -6.40 -9.07 14.32
C THR A 65 -5.51 -7.86 14.49
N ILE A 66 -4.65 -7.62 13.51
CA ILE A 66 -3.66 -6.55 13.50
C ILE A 66 -4.13 -5.47 12.54
N SER A 67 -4.24 -4.25 13.02
CA SER A 67 -4.60 -3.07 12.24
C SER A 67 -3.61 -1.92 12.49
N SER A 68 -3.56 -0.95 11.59
CA SER A 68 -2.73 0.26 11.74
C SER A 68 -1.22 -0.01 11.92
N ILE A 69 -0.74 -1.15 11.45
CA ILE A 69 0.65 -1.61 11.65
C ILE A 69 1.69 -0.64 11.09
N LYS A 70 1.34 0.17 10.10
CA LYS A 70 2.23 1.18 9.51
C LYS A 70 2.77 2.19 10.53
N ARG A 71 2.03 2.45 11.60
CA ARG A 71 2.46 3.36 12.69
C ARG A 71 3.69 2.85 13.44
N GLU A 72 3.90 1.54 13.41
CA GLU A 72 5.00 0.86 14.10
C GLU A 72 6.13 0.44 13.13
N MET A 73 6.13 1.03 11.91
CA MET A 73 7.09 0.66 10.88
C MET A 73 8.55 0.80 11.39
N GLY A 74 9.34 -0.26 11.19
CA GLY A 74 10.73 -0.32 11.59
C GLY A 74 11.07 -1.51 12.50
N THR A 75 10.07 -2.26 12.98
CA THR A 75 10.29 -3.53 13.70
C THR A 75 10.18 -4.74 12.77
N ALA A 76 10.82 -5.86 13.09
CA ALA A 76 10.72 -7.09 12.28
C ALA A 76 9.26 -7.55 12.12
N HIS A 77 8.49 -7.51 13.20
CA HIS A 77 7.05 -7.86 13.19
C HIS A 77 6.26 -6.98 12.22
N THR A 78 6.50 -5.67 12.22
CA THR A 78 5.84 -4.73 11.31
C THR A 78 6.18 -5.01 9.85
N VAL A 79 7.41 -5.37 9.57
CA VAL A 79 7.87 -5.73 8.21
C VAL A 79 7.11 -6.96 7.71
N GLU A 80 6.98 -7.99 8.53
CA GLU A 80 6.25 -9.22 8.17
C GLU A 80 4.77 -8.97 7.91
N ILE A 81 4.09 -8.23 8.78
CA ILE A 81 2.67 -7.90 8.61
C ILE A 81 2.45 -7.03 7.36
N SER A 82 3.33 -6.05 7.13
CA SER A 82 3.28 -5.22 5.92
C SER A 82 3.51 -6.04 4.65
N ALA A 83 4.42 -7.03 4.69
CA ALA A 83 4.65 -7.93 3.57
C ALA A 83 3.40 -8.77 3.23
N ILE A 84 2.63 -9.17 4.24
CA ILE A 84 1.36 -9.90 4.04
C ILE A 84 0.33 -9.03 3.29
N ILE A 85 0.23 -7.76 3.63
CA ILE A 85 -0.66 -6.81 2.92
C ILE A 85 -0.18 -6.63 1.48
N LEU A 86 1.14 -6.44 1.28
CA LEU A 86 1.73 -6.29 -0.04
C LEU A 86 1.55 -7.55 -0.92
N GLN A 87 1.62 -8.75 -0.34
CA GLN A 87 1.32 -10.01 -1.04
C GLN A 87 -0.13 -10.05 -1.54
N LYS A 88 -1.09 -9.59 -0.74
CA LYS A 88 -2.50 -9.50 -1.16
C LYS A 88 -2.65 -8.53 -2.33
N LEU A 89 -2.08 -7.33 -2.24
CA LEU A 89 -2.17 -6.33 -3.31
C LEU A 89 -1.50 -6.81 -4.60
N LYS A 90 -0.36 -7.51 -4.49
CA LYS A 90 0.31 -8.16 -5.61
C LYS A 90 -0.59 -9.20 -6.27
N ALA A 91 -1.20 -10.09 -5.47
CA ALA A 91 -2.10 -11.13 -5.98
C ALA A 91 -3.33 -10.53 -6.71
N ASP A 92 -3.91 -9.47 -6.17
CA ASP A 92 -5.00 -8.74 -6.82
C ASP A 92 -4.56 -8.12 -8.15
N ALA A 93 -3.35 -7.55 -8.20
CA ALA A 93 -2.77 -7.00 -9.43
C ALA A 93 -2.49 -8.09 -10.47
N GLU A 94 -1.94 -9.22 -10.07
CA GLU A 94 -1.68 -10.36 -10.94
C GLU A 94 -2.97 -10.96 -11.50
N ALA A 95 -4.01 -11.06 -10.68
CA ALA A 95 -5.34 -11.52 -11.11
C ALA A 95 -5.97 -10.57 -12.15
N TYR A 96 -5.85 -9.26 -11.92
CA TYR A 96 -6.35 -8.24 -12.85
C TYR A 96 -5.59 -8.25 -14.18
N LEU A 97 -4.25 -8.31 -14.11
CA LEU A 97 -3.38 -8.21 -15.28
C LEU A 97 -3.24 -9.52 -16.07
N GLY A 98 -3.61 -10.66 -15.48
CA GLY A 98 -3.42 -11.98 -16.07
C GLY A 98 -1.94 -12.38 -16.24
N GLN A 99 -1.03 -11.75 -15.51
CA GLN A 99 0.42 -12.02 -15.58
C GLN A 99 1.11 -11.76 -14.26
N THR A 100 2.29 -12.33 -14.08
CA THR A 100 3.13 -12.14 -12.89
C THR A 100 3.61 -10.70 -12.78
N VAL A 101 3.58 -10.16 -11.57
CA VAL A 101 4.10 -8.84 -11.20
C VAL A 101 5.30 -9.01 -10.28
N SER A 102 6.44 -8.45 -10.68
CA SER A 102 7.70 -8.56 -9.92
C SER A 102 8.23 -7.22 -9.44
N GLU A 103 7.70 -6.10 -9.92
CA GLU A 103 8.25 -4.76 -9.65
C GLU A 103 7.16 -3.83 -9.11
N ALA A 104 7.55 -2.97 -8.15
CA ALA A 104 6.64 -1.99 -7.56
C ALA A 104 7.32 -0.66 -7.25
N VAL A 105 6.52 0.41 -7.25
CA VAL A 105 6.81 1.69 -6.59
C VAL A 105 5.86 1.78 -5.39
N ILE A 106 6.39 2.10 -4.21
CA ILE A 106 5.59 2.15 -2.97
C ILE A 106 5.67 3.56 -2.40
N THR A 107 4.54 4.11 -1.95
CA THR A 107 4.49 5.40 -1.28
C THR A 107 4.66 5.26 0.23
N VAL A 108 5.27 6.29 0.85
CA VAL A 108 5.47 6.40 2.29
C VAL A 108 5.20 7.84 2.74
N PRO A 109 4.84 8.08 4.01
CA PRO A 109 4.77 9.42 4.57
C PRO A 109 6.09 10.19 4.41
N ALA A 110 6.02 11.50 4.20
CA ALA A 110 7.20 12.33 4.01
C ALA A 110 8.13 12.32 5.24
N TYR A 111 7.56 12.15 6.44
CA TYR A 111 8.30 12.12 7.72
C TYR A 111 8.97 10.77 8.03
N PHE A 112 8.77 9.73 7.21
CA PHE A 112 9.44 8.44 7.44
C PHE A 112 10.95 8.60 7.43
N THR A 113 11.58 8.03 8.45
CA THR A 113 13.04 7.92 8.55
C THR A 113 13.59 6.93 7.49
N ASP A 114 14.89 6.99 7.26
CA ASP A 114 15.56 6.03 6.35
C ASP A 114 15.37 4.58 6.80
N ALA A 115 15.36 4.31 8.10
CA ALA A 115 15.10 2.99 8.65
C ALA A 115 13.67 2.50 8.31
N GLN A 116 12.66 3.36 8.40
CA GLN A 116 11.27 3.03 8.05
C GLN A 116 11.10 2.84 6.54
N ARG A 117 11.80 3.63 5.73
CA ARG A 117 11.84 3.45 4.26
C ARG A 117 12.50 2.13 3.88
N GLN A 118 13.60 1.77 4.54
CA GLN A 118 14.25 0.47 4.34
C GLN A 118 13.33 -0.68 4.76
N ALA A 119 12.67 -0.58 5.91
CA ALA A 119 11.69 -1.56 6.37
C ALA A 119 10.54 -1.77 5.35
N THR A 120 10.08 -0.69 4.71
CA THR A 120 9.08 -0.79 3.62
C THR A 120 9.63 -1.52 2.40
N LYS A 121 10.88 -1.28 2.02
CA LYS A 121 11.54 -2.04 0.93
C LYS A 121 11.69 -3.53 1.28
N ASP A 122 12.07 -3.83 2.52
CA ASP A 122 12.24 -5.20 3.00
C ASP A 122 10.90 -5.95 3.00
N ALA A 123 9.81 -5.29 3.42
CA ALA A 123 8.46 -5.83 3.31
C ALA A 123 8.08 -6.15 1.86
N GLY A 124 8.41 -5.25 0.92
CA GLY A 124 8.23 -5.48 -0.52
C GLY A 124 8.99 -6.68 -1.02
N LYS A 125 10.26 -6.82 -0.62
CA LYS A 125 11.11 -7.98 -0.97
C LYS A 125 10.54 -9.29 -0.44
N ILE A 126 10.06 -9.33 0.80
CA ILE A 126 9.40 -10.50 1.39
C ILE A 126 8.11 -10.83 0.63
N ALA A 127 7.39 -9.81 0.14
CA ALA A 127 6.21 -10.00 -0.70
C ALA A 127 6.52 -10.49 -2.13
N GLY A 128 7.80 -10.63 -2.49
CA GLY A 128 8.24 -11.03 -3.82
C GLY A 128 8.14 -9.89 -4.84
N LEU A 129 8.36 -8.65 -4.39
CA LEU A 129 8.40 -7.44 -5.21
C LEU A 129 9.80 -6.81 -5.16
N GLU A 130 10.37 -6.51 -6.30
CA GLU A 130 11.49 -5.59 -6.41
C GLU A 130 10.97 -4.16 -6.28
N VAL A 131 11.25 -3.49 -5.16
CA VAL A 131 10.83 -2.12 -4.93
C VAL A 131 11.77 -1.16 -5.67
N LYS A 132 11.36 -0.71 -6.84
CA LYS A 132 12.16 0.19 -7.70
C LYS A 132 12.35 1.56 -7.09
N ARG A 133 11.30 2.10 -6.43
CA ARG A 133 11.36 3.40 -5.75
C ARG A 133 10.44 3.41 -4.53
N ILE A 134 10.86 4.18 -3.53
CA ILE A 134 10.01 4.70 -2.46
C ILE A 134 9.79 6.19 -2.76
N ILE A 135 8.53 6.62 -2.78
CA ILE A 135 8.14 8.01 -3.06
C ILE A 135 7.33 8.53 -1.87
N ASN A 136 7.49 9.81 -1.54
CA ASN A 136 6.65 10.42 -0.50
C ASN A 136 5.20 10.53 -0.98
N GLU A 137 4.24 10.21 -0.12
CA GLU A 137 2.80 10.31 -0.41
C GLU A 137 2.39 11.68 -0.98
N PRO A 138 2.77 12.82 -0.35
CA PRO A 138 2.42 14.12 -0.91
C PRO A 138 3.09 14.39 -2.25
N THR A 139 4.31 13.90 -2.48
CA THR A 139 4.99 14.03 -3.78
C THR A 139 4.25 13.23 -4.87
N ALA A 140 3.80 12.02 -4.56
CA ALA A 140 3.03 11.20 -5.49
C ALA A 140 1.68 11.85 -5.84
N ALA A 141 0.99 12.43 -4.85
CA ALA A 141 -0.26 13.15 -5.06
C ALA A 141 -0.07 14.42 -5.92
N ALA A 142 0.97 15.21 -5.65
CA ALA A 142 1.31 16.39 -6.44
C ALA A 142 1.65 16.02 -7.90
N LEU A 143 2.42 14.95 -8.11
CA LEU A 143 2.73 14.44 -9.46
C LEU A 143 1.47 14.01 -10.21
N ALA A 144 0.58 13.28 -9.54
CA ALA A 144 -0.68 12.85 -10.16
C ALA A 144 -1.57 14.04 -10.56
N TYR A 145 -1.58 15.11 -9.75
CA TYR A 145 -2.34 16.33 -10.05
C TYR A 145 -1.71 17.14 -11.19
N SER A 146 -0.39 17.14 -11.30
CA SER A 146 0.37 18.03 -12.20
C SER A 146 0.74 17.36 -13.54
N ILE A 147 0.32 16.12 -13.77
CA ILE A 147 0.80 15.30 -14.90
C ILE A 147 0.52 15.95 -16.27
N ASP A 148 -0.53 16.78 -16.36
CA ASP A 148 -0.95 17.46 -17.59
C ASP A 148 -0.65 18.97 -17.58
N LYS A 149 0.16 19.47 -16.63
CA LYS A 149 0.41 20.90 -16.46
C LYS A 149 1.87 21.23 -16.75
N GLU A 150 2.07 22.17 -17.67
CA GLU A 150 3.40 22.58 -18.17
C GLU A 150 4.02 23.74 -17.37
N ASP A 151 3.24 24.47 -16.55
CA ASP A 151 3.72 25.64 -15.82
C ASP A 151 4.19 25.32 -14.41
N ASP A 152 5.16 26.08 -13.91
CA ASP A 152 5.60 26.03 -12.51
C ASP A 152 4.45 26.35 -11.55
N GLN A 153 4.11 25.40 -10.68
CA GLN A 153 3.01 25.52 -9.75
C GLN A 153 3.44 25.22 -8.31
N LYS A 154 2.84 25.95 -7.37
CA LYS A 154 2.85 25.59 -5.96
C LYS A 154 1.60 24.78 -5.66
N VAL A 155 1.78 23.55 -5.19
CA VAL A 155 0.70 22.63 -4.88
C VAL A 155 0.69 22.37 -3.39
N MET A 156 -0.45 22.55 -2.75
CA MET A 156 -0.68 22.11 -1.37
C MET A 156 -1.40 20.76 -1.40
N VAL A 157 -0.81 19.77 -0.78
CA VAL A 157 -1.43 18.46 -0.58
C VAL A 157 -2.02 18.42 0.83
N TYR A 158 -3.32 18.17 0.89
CA TYR A 158 -4.08 18.00 2.13
C TYR A 158 -4.53 16.53 2.19
N ASP A 159 -3.85 15.74 3.01
CA ASP A 159 -4.11 14.32 3.19
C ASP A 159 -4.85 14.06 4.51
N LEU A 160 -6.13 13.74 4.43
CA LEU A 160 -6.97 13.35 5.57
C LEU A 160 -7.29 11.86 5.48
N GLY A 161 -6.43 11.05 6.08
CA GLY A 161 -6.59 9.61 6.16
C GLY A 161 -7.52 9.15 7.29
N GLY A 162 -7.72 7.83 7.39
CA GLY A 162 -8.54 7.23 8.45
C GLY A 162 -7.89 7.22 9.85
N GLY A 163 -6.64 7.68 9.96
CA GLY A 163 -5.92 7.69 11.24
C GLY A 163 -4.81 8.73 11.34
N THR A 164 -4.53 9.44 10.24
CA THR A 164 -3.52 10.50 10.15
C THR A 164 -4.07 11.68 9.36
N PHE A 165 -3.48 12.84 9.61
CA PHE A 165 -3.73 14.06 8.87
C PHE A 165 -2.38 14.71 8.56
N ASP A 166 -2.10 14.92 7.29
CA ASP A 166 -0.84 15.48 6.83
C ASP A 166 -1.08 16.63 5.84
N VAL A 167 -0.29 17.71 5.94
CA VAL A 167 -0.28 18.83 5.00
C VAL A 167 1.13 19.04 4.49
N SER A 168 1.28 19.18 3.19
CA SER A 168 2.57 19.44 2.52
C SER A 168 2.39 20.49 1.41
N ILE A 169 3.42 21.32 1.20
CA ILE A 169 3.48 22.34 0.14
C ILE A 169 4.74 22.12 -0.67
#